data_7398eef9b2059aaf6a4a16a399536269
#
_entry.id   7398eef9b2059aaf6a4a16a399536269
#
_cell.length_a   1.000
_cell.length_b   1.000
_cell.length_c   1.000
_cell.angle_alpha   90.00
_cell.angle_beta   90.00
_cell.angle_gamma   90.00
#
_symmetry.space_group_name_H-M   'P 1'
#
loop_
_entity.id
_entity.type
_entity.pdbx_description
1 polymer ?
#
loop_
_entity_poly.entity_id
_entity_poly.type
_entity_poly.pdbx_seq_one_letter_code
_entity_poly.pdbx_strand_id
1 'polypeptide(L)'
;TSPQFTKMDKKGFYARTAPSDLLQGDVLASLLVEDGVETVSIISRADAYGRGLAEATAAAFEAAGGTVKTIVYHAPDASEFSSEVTAVGKGGADAIVGILFPETGCGVLQPAFEQGLLDTPWYMTDGVKDAGLASLCGLGTALDGFKGTAPGSAAGEAKDAFEAAYAGVSADGSPTFIFAPQAYDAVMLMAISA
;
A
#
# COMPACT_ATOMS: atom_id res chain seq x y z
N THR A 1 9.11 -3.73 4.05
CA THR A 1 9.48 -2.84 2.94
C THR A 1 10.03 -1.48 3.38
N SER A 2 9.80 -1.03 4.65
CA SER A 2 10.24 0.28 5.15
C SER A 2 11.71 0.62 4.84
N PRO A 3 11.99 1.85 4.36
CA PRO A 3 13.35 2.32 4.09
C PRO A 3 14.25 2.38 5.32
N GLN A 4 13.66 2.48 6.51
CA GLN A 4 14.39 2.55 7.77
C GLN A 4 15.28 1.33 8.00
N PHE A 5 14.84 0.14 7.62
CA PHE A 5 15.62 -1.09 7.80
C PHE A 5 16.95 -1.06 7.04
N THR A 6 16.98 -0.47 5.84
CA THR A 6 18.23 -0.31 5.08
C THR A 6 19.23 0.58 5.80
N LYS A 7 18.73 1.62 6.51
CA LYS A 7 19.59 2.56 7.25
C LYS A 7 20.07 2.01 8.60
N MET A 8 19.33 1.06 9.17
CA MET A 8 19.64 0.46 10.49
C MET A 8 20.76 -0.58 10.40
N ASP A 9 20.89 -1.26 9.27
CA ASP A 9 21.90 -2.31 9.10
C ASP A 9 23.28 -1.72 8.75
N LYS A 10 24.11 -1.61 9.77
CA LYS A 10 25.52 -1.18 9.63
C LYS A 10 26.50 -2.32 9.43
N LYS A 11 26.05 -3.56 9.47
CA LYS A 11 26.92 -4.77 9.43
C LYS A 11 26.71 -5.65 8.21
N GLY A 12 25.74 -5.33 7.33
CA GLY A 12 25.43 -6.09 6.13
C GLY A 12 24.70 -7.41 6.39
N PHE A 13 24.00 -7.53 7.52
CA PHE A 13 23.20 -8.72 7.84
C PHE A 13 21.74 -8.61 7.37
N TYR A 14 21.33 -7.46 6.89
CA TYR A 14 19.99 -7.24 6.36
C TYR A 14 20.01 -7.26 4.83
N ALA A 15 19.23 -8.14 4.26
CA ALA A 15 18.92 -8.17 2.83
C ALA A 15 17.41 -8.24 2.64
N ARG A 16 16.91 -7.78 1.50
CA ARG A 16 15.50 -7.89 1.16
C ARG A 16 15.32 -8.36 -0.27
N THR A 17 14.34 -9.21 -0.47
CA THR A 17 13.87 -9.67 -1.78
C THR A 17 12.66 -8.87 -2.27
N ALA A 18 11.95 -8.19 -1.37
CA ALA A 18 10.89 -7.25 -1.72
C ALA A 18 11.47 -5.85 -2.02
N PRO A 19 10.86 -5.05 -2.90
CA PRO A 19 11.28 -3.67 -3.15
C PRO A 19 11.14 -2.79 -1.91
N SER A 20 11.88 -1.69 -1.90
CA SER A 20 11.77 -0.67 -0.85
C SER A 20 10.55 0.22 -1.08
N ASP A 21 9.94 0.72 -0.01
CA ASP A 21 8.86 1.71 -0.06
C ASP A 21 9.29 3.04 -0.72
N LEU A 22 10.59 3.32 -0.84
CA LEU A 22 11.06 4.44 -1.66
C LEU A 22 10.63 4.26 -3.12
N LEU A 23 10.85 3.06 -3.68
CA LEU A 23 10.43 2.76 -5.06
C LEU A 23 8.90 2.78 -5.18
N GLN A 24 8.18 2.24 -4.21
CA GLN A 24 6.72 2.25 -4.23
C GLN A 24 6.17 3.67 -4.15
N GLY A 25 6.78 4.53 -3.35
CA GLY A 25 6.43 5.95 -3.26
C GLY A 25 6.64 6.69 -4.59
N ASP A 26 7.78 6.45 -5.26
CA ASP A 26 8.07 7.02 -6.58
C ASP A 26 7.04 6.57 -7.63
N VAL A 27 6.69 5.28 -7.66
CA VAL A 27 5.71 4.73 -8.61
C VAL A 27 4.31 5.26 -8.32
N LEU A 28 3.93 5.37 -7.04
CA LEU A 28 2.63 5.91 -6.65
C LEU A 28 2.51 7.40 -7.00
N ALA A 29 3.57 8.18 -6.77
CA ALA A 29 3.64 9.57 -7.19
C ALA A 29 3.54 9.73 -8.71
N SER A 30 4.22 8.87 -9.47
CA SER A 30 4.11 8.85 -10.93
C SER A 30 2.69 8.56 -11.41
N LEU A 31 2.01 7.60 -10.79
CA LEU A 31 0.62 7.27 -11.10
C LEU A 31 -0.32 8.46 -10.83
N LEU A 32 -0.14 9.17 -9.72
CA LEU A 32 -0.89 10.38 -9.39
C LEU A 32 -0.71 11.45 -10.47
N VAL A 33 0.53 11.70 -10.89
CA VAL A 33 0.86 12.70 -11.92
C VAL A 33 0.30 12.30 -13.28
N GLU A 34 0.41 11.03 -13.68
CA GLU A 34 -0.15 10.50 -14.93
C GLU A 34 -1.67 10.65 -15.00
N ASP A 35 -2.35 10.52 -13.87
CA ASP A 35 -3.79 10.73 -13.76
C ASP A 35 -4.19 12.22 -13.65
N GLY A 36 -3.23 13.15 -13.68
CA GLY A 36 -3.48 14.59 -13.64
C GLY A 36 -3.82 15.13 -12.26
N VAL A 37 -3.49 14.41 -11.19
CA VAL A 37 -3.69 14.86 -9.80
C VAL A 37 -2.69 15.96 -9.48
N GLU A 38 -3.18 17.13 -9.02
CA GLU A 38 -2.35 18.27 -8.64
C GLU A 38 -2.17 18.35 -7.12
N THR A 39 -3.18 17.92 -6.37
CA THR A 39 -3.16 17.97 -4.91
C THR A 39 -3.58 16.63 -4.29
N VAL A 40 -2.89 16.21 -3.24
CA VAL A 40 -3.17 14.93 -2.56
C VAL A 40 -3.24 15.12 -1.04
N SER A 41 -4.14 14.38 -0.40
CA SER A 41 -4.11 14.13 1.04
C SER A 41 -3.77 12.67 1.29
N ILE A 42 -3.05 12.36 2.36
CA ILE A 42 -2.62 11.01 2.69
C ILE A 42 -3.18 10.60 4.05
N ILE A 43 -3.79 9.42 4.13
CA ILE A 43 -4.15 8.77 5.39
C ILE A 43 -3.36 7.48 5.53
N SER A 44 -2.70 7.29 6.67
CA SER A 44 -1.77 6.20 6.85
C SER A 44 -1.72 5.67 8.28
N ARG A 45 -1.40 4.39 8.44
CA ARG A 45 -1.12 3.80 9.74
C ARG A 45 0.17 4.36 10.33
N ALA A 46 0.15 4.67 11.63
CA ALA A 46 1.27 5.29 12.36
C ALA A 46 2.35 4.27 12.79
N ASP A 47 2.87 3.49 11.83
CA ASP A 47 3.98 2.55 12.06
C ASP A 47 5.16 2.80 11.09
N ALA A 48 6.18 1.94 11.16
CA ALA A 48 7.39 2.09 10.33
C ALA A 48 7.11 1.94 8.82
N TYR A 49 6.09 1.16 8.45
CA TYR A 49 5.67 1.03 7.05
C TYR A 49 4.87 2.27 6.63
N GLY A 50 3.76 2.54 7.32
CA GLY A 50 2.85 3.62 6.93
C GLY A 50 3.54 4.98 6.89
N ARG A 51 4.33 5.33 7.91
CA ARG A 51 5.11 6.58 7.92
C ARG A 51 6.13 6.63 6.80
N GLY A 52 6.89 5.54 6.62
CA GLY A 52 7.95 5.49 5.60
C GLY A 52 7.41 5.64 4.19
N LEU A 53 6.31 4.96 3.86
CA LEU A 53 5.69 5.06 2.53
C LEU A 53 4.96 6.39 2.33
N ALA A 54 4.27 6.92 3.34
CA ALA A 54 3.62 8.22 3.25
C ALA A 54 4.64 9.35 2.99
N GLU A 55 5.75 9.37 3.73
CA GLU A 55 6.84 10.33 3.53
C GLU A 55 7.51 10.18 2.16
N ALA A 56 7.74 8.93 1.70
CA ALA A 56 8.32 8.67 0.39
C ALA A 56 7.40 9.14 -0.74
N THR A 57 6.10 8.80 -0.66
CA THR A 57 5.11 9.23 -1.65
C THR A 57 4.98 10.76 -1.67
N ALA A 58 4.91 11.39 -0.51
CA ALA A 58 4.81 12.85 -0.40
C ALA A 58 6.03 13.53 -1.04
N ALA A 59 7.24 13.10 -0.69
CA ALA A 59 8.46 13.66 -1.23
C ALA A 59 8.57 13.50 -2.75
N ALA A 60 8.21 12.32 -3.29
CA ALA A 60 8.23 12.05 -4.72
C ALA A 60 7.17 12.87 -5.47
N PHE A 61 5.96 12.99 -4.93
CA PHE A 61 4.88 13.76 -5.54
C PHE A 61 5.19 15.26 -5.57
N GLU A 62 5.73 15.81 -4.47
CA GLU A 62 6.18 17.21 -4.41
C GLU A 62 7.36 17.48 -5.35
N ALA A 63 8.31 16.54 -5.46
CA ALA A 63 9.41 16.64 -6.42
C ALA A 63 8.93 16.65 -7.88
N ALA A 64 7.80 16.00 -8.16
CA ALA A 64 7.14 16.01 -9.47
C ALA A 64 6.24 17.23 -9.72
N GLY A 65 6.17 18.16 -8.76
CA GLY A 65 5.41 19.42 -8.87
C GLY A 65 4.00 19.38 -8.28
N GLY A 66 3.58 18.28 -7.68
CA GLY A 66 2.33 18.15 -6.95
C GLY A 66 2.37 18.84 -5.58
N THR A 67 1.22 18.91 -4.92
CA THR A 67 1.10 19.49 -3.58
C THR A 67 0.45 18.52 -2.61
N VAL A 68 1.12 18.24 -1.49
CA VAL A 68 0.56 17.45 -0.39
C VAL A 68 -0.17 18.38 0.58
N LYS A 69 -1.50 18.26 0.67
CA LYS A 69 -2.34 19.10 1.55
C LYS A 69 -2.16 18.71 3.02
N THR A 70 -2.18 17.42 3.31
CA THR A 70 -2.01 16.89 4.67
C THR A 70 -1.58 15.43 4.66
N ILE A 71 -0.91 15.02 5.73
CA ILE A 71 -0.69 13.60 6.04
C ILE A 71 -1.31 13.35 7.41
N VAL A 72 -2.30 12.49 7.45
CA VAL A 72 -3.00 12.09 8.67
C VAL A 72 -2.56 10.68 9.06
N TYR A 73 -2.20 10.50 10.31
CA TYR A 73 -1.82 9.19 10.83
C TYR A 73 -2.83 8.69 11.86
N HIS A 74 -3.27 7.45 11.69
CA HIS A 74 -4.09 6.75 12.69
C HIS A 74 -3.25 5.74 13.49
N ALA A 75 -3.62 5.49 14.73
CA ALA A 75 -2.96 4.48 15.55
C ALA A 75 -3.23 3.06 15.00
N PRO A 76 -2.25 2.13 15.09
CA PRO A 76 -2.42 0.76 14.60
C PRO A 76 -3.54 -0.03 15.31
N ASP A 77 -3.82 0.31 16.55
CA ASP A 77 -4.80 -0.32 17.45
C ASP A 77 -6.07 0.54 17.63
N ALA A 78 -6.24 1.59 16.83
CA ALA A 78 -7.47 2.38 16.86
C ALA A 78 -8.68 1.53 16.40
N SER A 79 -9.81 1.78 17.03
CA SER A 79 -11.10 1.17 16.69
C SER A 79 -12.07 2.17 16.05
N GLU A 80 -11.71 3.45 16.00
CA GLU A 80 -12.52 4.54 15.46
C GLU A 80 -11.63 5.48 14.65
N PHE A 81 -12.09 5.90 13.47
CA PHE A 81 -11.29 6.63 12.49
C PHE A 81 -12.00 7.86 11.90
N SER A 82 -13.21 8.17 12.37
CA SER A 82 -14.03 9.26 11.79
C SER A 82 -13.34 10.63 11.86
N SER A 83 -12.54 10.87 12.91
CA SER A 83 -11.78 12.12 13.07
C SER A 83 -10.63 12.23 12.08
N GLU A 84 -9.91 11.15 11.83
CA GLU A 84 -8.82 11.08 10.85
C GLU A 84 -9.37 11.21 9.43
N VAL A 85 -10.49 10.55 9.14
CA VAL A 85 -11.18 10.66 7.86
C VAL A 85 -11.66 12.10 7.63
N THR A 86 -12.26 12.74 8.61
CA THR A 86 -12.62 14.15 8.53
C THR A 86 -11.40 15.04 8.29
N ALA A 87 -10.29 14.75 8.97
CA ALA A 87 -9.07 15.55 8.84
C ALA A 87 -8.44 15.40 7.44
N VAL A 88 -8.40 14.20 6.87
CA VAL A 88 -7.85 13.97 5.52
C VAL A 88 -8.73 14.59 4.44
N GLY A 89 -10.04 14.64 4.63
CA GLY A 89 -10.99 15.24 3.68
C GLY A 89 -11.03 16.77 3.73
N LYS A 90 -10.65 17.38 4.86
CA LYS A 90 -10.80 18.81 5.11
C LYS A 90 -10.07 19.72 4.11
N GLY A 91 -9.00 19.24 3.52
CA GLY A 91 -8.19 20.02 2.57
C GLY A 91 -8.78 20.12 1.16
N GLY A 92 -9.80 19.33 0.82
CA GLY A 92 -10.38 19.28 -0.53
C GLY A 92 -9.31 18.96 -1.58
N ALA A 93 -8.50 17.93 -1.35
CA ALA A 93 -7.51 17.49 -2.32
C ALA A 93 -8.18 16.79 -3.50
N ASP A 94 -7.51 16.76 -4.67
CA ASP A 94 -8.01 16.10 -5.89
C ASP A 94 -8.02 14.58 -5.73
N ALA A 95 -7.17 14.05 -4.86
CA ALA A 95 -7.11 12.62 -4.56
C ALA A 95 -6.72 12.35 -3.11
N ILE A 96 -7.03 11.15 -2.63
CA ILE A 96 -6.62 10.63 -1.33
C ILE A 96 -5.76 9.39 -1.51
N VAL A 97 -4.61 9.35 -0.85
CA VAL A 97 -3.78 8.15 -0.75
C VAL A 97 -4.08 7.43 0.57
N GLY A 98 -4.46 6.16 0.48
CA GLY A 98 -4.73 5.28 1.62
C GLY A 98 -3.61 4.25 1.81
N ILE A 99 -2.80 4.39 2.87
CA ILE A 99 -1.77 3.42 3.25
C ILE A 99 -2.29 2.66 4.47
N LEU A 100 -3.09 1.66 4.18
CA LEU A 100 -3.92 0.94 5.15
C LEU A 100 -3.57 -0.55 5.19
N PHE A 101 -4.16 -1.25 6.14
CA PHE A 101 -4.11 -2.71 6.26
C PHE A 101 -5.52 -3.28 6.36
N PRO A 102 -5.74 -4.58 6.13
CA PRO A 102 -7.08 -5.17 6.19
C PRO A 102 -7.79 -4.89 7.52
N GLU A 103 -7.03 -4.90 8.63
CA GLU A 103 -7.58 -4.71 9.99
C GLU A 103 -8.13 -3.30 10.22
N THR A 104 -7.55 -2.29 9.56
CA THR A 104 -7.95 -0.88 9.74
C THR A 104 -8.63 -0.30 8.51
N GLY A 105 -8.51 -0.98 7.36
CA GLY A 105 -9.01 -0.50 6.08
C GLY A 105 -10.52 -0.23 6.09
N CYS A 106 -11.32 -1.18 6.57
CA CYS A 106 -12.76 -0.98 6.68
C CYS A 106 -13.11 0.14 7.67
N GLY A 107 -12.36 0.23 8.78
CA GLY A 107 -12.55 1.29 9.77
C GLY A 107 -12.32 2.70 9.21
N VAL A 108 -11.47 2.84 8.18
CA VAL A 108 -11.23 4.09 7.46
C VAL A 108 -12.23 4.28 6.32
N LEU A 109 -12.48 3.23 5.51
CA LEU A 109 -13.29 3.33 4.30
C LEU A 109 -14.78 3.49 4.59
N GLN A 110 -15.31 2.89 5.67
CA GLN A 110 -16.71 3.06 6.05
C GLN A 110 -17.02 4.51 6.46
N PRO A 111 -16.30 5.17 7.39
CA PRO A 111 -16.49 6.59 7.65
C PRO A 111 -16.22 7.47 6.43
N ALA A 112 -15.28 7.09 5.54
CA ALA A 112 -15.06 7.84 4.30
C ALA A 112 -16.29 7.78 3.37
N PHE A 113 -16.93 6.62 3.28
CA PHE A 113 -18.21 6.47 2.56
C PHE A 113 -19.33 7.33 3.19
N GLU A 114 -19.50 7.24 4.51
CA GLU A 114 -20.51 7.99 5.25
C GLU A 114 -20.34 9.52 5.13
N GLN A 115 -19.09 9.97 5.00
CA GLN A 115 -18.75 11.39 4.83
C GLN A 115 -18.72 11.83 3.35
N GLY A 116 -19.02 10.94 2.40
CA GLY A 116 -19.02 11.25 0.96
C GLY A 116 -17.62 11.43 0.36
N LEU A 117 -16.57 10.96 1.04
CA LEU A 117 -15.19 11.09 0.56
C LEU A 117 -14.79 10.02 -0.46
N LEU A 118 -15.60 8.97 -0.66
CA LEU A 118 -15.32 7.97 -1.69
C LEU A 118 -15.62 8.47 -3.11
N ASP A 119 -16.28 9.61 -3.26
CA ASP A 119 -16.45 10.31 -4.55
C ASP A 119 -15.14 10.97 -5.01
N THR A 120 -14.20 11.21 -4.09
CA THR A 120 -12.84 11.64 -4.41
C THR A 120 -12.03 10.42 -4.87
N PRO A 121 -11.17 10.52 -5.90
CA PRO A 121 -10.30 9.42 -6.30
C PRO A 121 -9.39 8.92 -5.16
N TRP A 122 -9.37 7.60 -4.94
CA TRP A 122 -8.51 6.97 -3.94
C TRP A 122 -7.40 6.17 -4.60
N TYR A 123 -6.19 6.31 -4.04
CA TYR A 123 -5.01 5.54 -4.43
C TYR A 123 -4.52 4.73 -3.25
N MET A 124 -4.54 3.41 -3.41
CA MET A 124 -4.28 2.46 -2.35
C MET A 124 -2.90 1.84 -2.50
N THR A 125 -2.46 1.16 -1.46
CA THR A 125 -1.19 0.44 -1.45
C THR A 125 -1.39 -1.06 -1.24
N ASP A 126 -0.32 -1.81 -1.30
CA ASP A 126 -0.31 -3.27 -1.17
C ASP A 126 -1.02 -3.81 0.07
N GLY A 127 -1.00 -3.07 1.18
CA GLY A 127 -1.60 -3.51 2.44
C GLY A 127 -3.08 -3.83 2.37
N VAL A 128 -3.81 -3.26 1.41
CA VAL A 128 -5.25 -3.52 1.19
C VAL A 128 -5.55 -4.08 -0.20
N LYS A 129 -4.55 -4.59 -0.90
CA LYS A 129 -4.76 -5.27 -2.20
C LYS A 129 -5.41 -6.63 -1.98
N ASP A 130 -6.71 -6.63 -1.79
CA ASP A 130 -7.52 -7.82 -1.60
C ASP A 130 -8.81 -7.71 -2.43
N ALA A 131 -9.11 -8.73 -3.24
CA ALA A 131 -10.31 -8.78 -4.08
C ALA A 131 -11.60 -8.80 -3.23
N GLY A 132 -11.52 -9.23 -1.97
CA GLY A 132 -12.63 -9.28 -1.02
C GLY A 132 -12.82 -8.00 -0.22
N LEU A 133 -11.95 -6.98 -0.35
CA LEU A 133 -11.98 -5.78 0.50
C LEU A 133 -13.36 -5.10 0.48
N ALA A 134 -13.93 -4.88 -0.68
CA ALA A 134 -15.25 -4.24 -0.83
C ALA A 134 -16.35 -5.03 -0.12
N SER A 135 -16.34 -6.35 -0.25
CA SER A 135 -17.30 -7.24 0.44
C SER A 135 -17.04 -7.27 1.94
N LEU A 136 -15.77 -7.32 2.36
CA LEU A 136 -15.38 -7.32 3.77
C LEU A 136 -15.85 -6.04 4.48
N CYS A 137 -15.72 -4.89 3.81
CA CYS A 137 -16.12 -3.60 4.36
C CYS A 137 -17.62 -3.30 4.17
N GLY A 138 -18.38 -4.14 3.44
CA GLY A 138 -19.80 -3.90 3.15
C GLY A 138 -20.05 -2.71 2.23
N LEU A 139 -19.05 -2.34 1.41
CA LEU A 139 -19.08 -1.14 0.56
C LEU A 139 -19.50 -1.42 -0.90
N GLY A 140 -19.60 -2.71 -1.28
CA GLY A 140 -20.03 -3.11 -2.62
C GLY A 140 -19.23 -2.43 -3.72
N THR A 141 -19.91 -1.75 -4.63
CA THR A 141 -19.28 -1.04 -5.77
C THR A 141 -18.73 0.35 -5.42
N ALA A 142 -18.82 0.80 -4.18
CA ALA A 142 -18.31 2.11 -3.77
C ALA A 142 -16.78 2.24 -3.87
N LEU A 143 -16.07 1.11 -3.97
CA LEU A 143 -14.62 1.07 -4.20
C LEU A 143 -14.23 0.89 -5.68
N ASP A 144 -15.21 0.85 -6.60
CA ASP A 144 -14.93 0.74 -8.02
C ASP A 144 -14.17 1.98 -8.52
N GLY A 145 -13.12 1.74 -9.29
CA GLY A 145 -12.25 2.83 -9.78
C GLY A 145 -11.09 3.19 -8.85
N PHE A 146 -11.00 2.60 -7.66
CA PHE A 146 -9.80 2.76 -6.83
C PHE A 146 -8.59 2.19 -7.56
N LYS A 147 -7.50 2.94 -7.54
CA LYS A 147 -6.22 2.55 -8.13
C LYS A 147 -5.20 2.28 -7.03
N GLY A 148 -4.03 1.80 -7.39
CA GLY A 148 -2.98 1.65 -6.40
C GLY A 148 -1.76 0.93 -6.93
N THR A 149 -0.78 0.77 -6.02
CA THR A 149 0.48 0.11 -6.30
C THR A 149 0.71 -1.04 -5.33
N ALA A 150 1.37 -2.07 -5.81
CA ALA A 150 1.83 -3.17 -4.97
C ALA A 150 3.12 -3.76 -5.55
N PRO A 151 3.99 -4.33 -4.72
CA PRO A 151 5.12 -5.11 -5.19
C PRO A 151 4.67 -6.21 -6.13
N GLY A 152 5.36 -6.34 -7.24
CA GLY A 152 5.15 -7.38 -8.23
C GLY A 152 6.39 -8.26 -8.38
N SER A 153 6.24 -9.35 -9.12
CA SER A 153 7.35 -10.18 -9.59
C SER A 153 7.50 -10.02 -11.09
N ALA A 154 8.72 -10.15 -11.59
CA ALA A 154 8.97 -10.15 -13.02
C ALA A 154 8.15 -11.27 -13.70
N ALA A 155 7.57 -10.96 -14.86
CA ALA A 155 6.88 -11.95 -15.66
C ALA A 155 7.89 -12.96 -16.26
N GLY A 156 7.45 -14.19 -16.49
CA GLY A 156 8.24 -15.23 -17.13
C GLY A 156 8.05 -16.62 -16.52
N GLU A 157 8.68 -17.61 -17.12
CA GLU A 157 8.52 -19.02 -16.77
C GLU A 157 8.77 -19.34 -15.29
N ALA A 158 9.72 -18.65 -14.65
CA ALA A 158 10.01 -18.86 -13.23
C ALA A 158 8.85 -18.42 -12.33
N LYS A 159 8.19 -17.30 -12.66
CA LYS A 159 6.99 -16.85 -11.97
C LYS A 159 5.83 -17.82 -12.17
N ASP A 160 5.60 -18.25 -13.41
CA ASP A 160 4.52 -19.17 -13.75
C ASP A 160 4.69 -20.53 -13.05
N ALA A 161 5.93 -21.03 -13.00
CA ALA A 161 6.26 -22.25 -12.27
C ALA A 161 6.05 -22.11 -10.76
N PHE A 162 6.44 -20.97 -10.18
CA PHE A 162 6.17 -20.67 -8.77
C PHE A 162 4.68 -20.63 -8.47
N GLU A 163 3.89 -19.92 -9.27
CA GLU A 163 2.44 -19.78 -9.06
C GLU A 163 1.73 -21.15 -9.16
N ALA A 164 2.11 -21.97 -10.13
CA ALA A 164 1.57 -23.33 -10.27
C ALA A 164 1.90 -24.22 -9.05
N ALA A 165 3.15 -24.17 -8.57
CA ALA A 165 3.57 -24.94 -7.40
C ALA A 165 2.89 -24.43 -6.11
N TYR A 166 2.78 -23.09 -5.97
CA TYR A 166 2.15 -22.46 -4.82
C TYR A 166 0.65 -22.79 -4.73
N ALA A 167 -0.07 -22.75 -5.86
CA ALA A 167 -1.48 -23.12 -5.91
C ALA A 167 -1.72 -24.58 -5.46
N GLY A 168 -0.76 -25.46 -5.67
CA GLY A 168 -0.84 -26.86 -5.24
C GLY A 168 -0.67 -27.09 -3.73
N VAL A 169 -0.11 -26.10 -3.01
CA VAL A 169 0.15 -26.20 -1.55
C VAL A 169 -0.59 -25.14 -0.74
N SER A 170 -1.14 -24.13 -1.38
CA SER A 170 -1.96 -23.09 -0.73
C SER A 170 -3.27 -23.68 -0.22
N ALA A 171 -3.60 -23.40 1.03
CA ALA A 171 -4.79 -23.95 1.68
C ALA A 171 -6.11 -23.51 1.03
N ASP A 172 -6.12 -22.34 0.37
CA ASP A 172 -7.28 -21.77 -0.30
C ASP A 172 -7.18 -21.82 -1.83
N GLY A 173 -6.07 -22.39 -2.37
CA GLY A 173 -5.81 -22.45 -3.81
C GLY A 173 -5.54 -21.09 -4.46
N SER A 174 -5.41 -20.03 -3.67
CA SER A 174 -5.16 -18.68 -4.20
C SER A 174 -3.70 -18.48 -4.58
N PRO A 175 -3.39 -18.11 -5.84
CA PRO A 175 -2.03 -17.80 -6.26
C PRO A 175 -1.58 -16.38 -5.89
N THR A 176 -2.40 -15.60 -5.19
CA THR A 176 -2.28 -14.14 -5.13
C THR A 176 -1.84 -13.56 -3.80
N PHE A 177 -1.01 -14.26 -3.03
CA PHE A 177 -0.35 -13.59 -1.90
C PHE A 177 0.71 -12.60 -2.43
N ILE A 178 0.50 -11.34 -2.13
CA ILE A 178 1.48 -10.28 -2.30
C ILE A 178 2.74 -10.71 -1.61
N PHE A 179 3.87 -10.70 -1.84
CA PHE A 179 5.07 -11.14 -1.15
C PHE A 179 5.34 -12.65 -1.08
N ALA A 180 4.45 -13.54 -1.54
CA ALA A 180 4.76 -14.97 -1.55
C ALA A 180 5.99 -15.31 -2.41
N PRO A 181 6.15 -14.78 -3.63
CA PRO A 181 7.37 -14.99 -4.41
C PRO A 181 8.63 -14.47 -3.70
N GLN A 182 8.55 -13.28 -3.12
CA GLN A 182 9.68 -12.66 -2.41
C GLN A 182 10.06 -13.45 -1.14
N ALA A 183 9.07 -13.99 -0.44
CA ALA A 183 9.33 -14.86 0.71
C ALA A 183 10.00 -16.18 0.29
N TYR A 184 9.54 -16.77 -0.80
CA TYR A 184 10.17 -17.95 -1.40
C TYR A 184 11.63 -17.67 -1.78
N ASP A 185 11.88 -16.58 -2.50
CA ASP A 185 13.22 -16.17 -2.90
C ASP A 185 14.14 -15.95 -1.69
N ALA A 186 13.63 -15.34 -0.61
CA ALA A 186 14.41 -15.15 0.62
C ALA A 186 14.85 -16.49 1.24
N VAL A 187 13.94 -17.47 1.31
CA VAL A 187 14.25 -18.80 1.82
C VAL A 187 15.25 -19.55 0.91
N MET A 188 15.05 -19.47 -0.41
CA MET A 188 15.94 -20.09 -1.38
C MET A 188 17.35 -19.50 -1.35
N LEU A 189 17.48 -18.18 -1.23
CA LEU A 189 18.79 -17.53 -1.08
C LEU A 189 19.51 -17.99 0.19
N MET A 190 18.81 -18.12 1.31
CA MET A 190 19.40 -18.67 2.53
C MET A 190 19.83 -20.14 2.35
N ALA A 191 19.02 -20.97 1.69
CA ALA A 191 19.33 -22.36 1.46
C ALA A 191 20.54 -22.59 0.52
N ILE A 192 20.70 -21.72 -0.49
CA ILE A 192 21.83 -21.81 -1.45
C ILE A 192 23.12 -21.29 -0.83
N SER A 193 23.04 -20.37 0.13
CA SER A 193 24.20 -19.76 0.78
C SER A 193 24.70 -20.50 2.02
N ALA A 194 24.03 -21.55 2.45
CA ALA A 194 24.40 -22.41 3.59
C ALA A 194 25.31 -23.56 3.17
#